data_8f2d3321a1677634acff7941224a8afb
#
_entry.id   8f2d3321a1677634acff7941224a8afb
#
_cell.length_a   1.000
_cell.length_b   1.000
_cell.length_c   1.000
_cell.angle_alpha   90.00
_cell.angle_beta   90.00
_cell.angle_gamma   90.00
#
_symmetry.space_group_name_H-M   'P 1'
#
loop_
_entity.id
_entity.type
_entity.pdbx_description
1 polymer ?
#
loop_
_entity_poly.entity_id
_entity_poly.type
_entity_poly.pdbx_seq_one_letter_code
_entity_poly.pdbx_strand_id
1 'polypeptide(L)'
;LAECTVTNPETGEPGLSYIRAALGRGKSVATSNKGPIALRFHELLSLAKENGARLMYEGTVMAGTPLFSAAGPGFLGADVLSFEGVLNGTCNYMIERMKTGATFDAALSEAQTEGYAEAEPGNDLDGWDTALKAMILAQSFLGYPSVSLGDVDVEGICGLTPGAVSDAAKRGGAIRLIASAERPRTGATARPRISVRPRFIGADHPLASLPGTANGIVFSTDTTGQVCFTGLGAGGPQTAFALLRDIIDISGNAR
;
A
#
# COMPACT_ATOMS: atom_id res chain seq x y z
N LEU A 1 20.49 3.27 9.29
CA LEU A 1 20.51 2.42 8.10
C LEU A 1 19.44 2.90 7.13
N ALA A 2 19.79 3.11 5.85
CA ALA A 2 18.80 3.15 4.77
C ALA A 2 18.75 1.74 4.15
N GLU A 3 17.57 1.13 4.12
CA GLU A 3 17.37 -0.23 3.60
C GLU A 3 16.41 -0.15 2.41
N CYS A 4 16.86 -0.54 1.24
CA CYS A 4 16.13 -0.54 -0.02
C CYS A 4 16.52 -1.73 -0.92
N THR A 5 16.73 -2.89 -0.29
CA THR A 5 16.99 -4.12 -1.04
C THR A 5 15.72 -4.68 -1.66
N VAL A 6 15.84 -5.71 -2.47
CA VAL A 6 14.71 -6.34 -3.15
C VAL A 6 13.66 -6.84 -2.15
N THR A 7 12.39 -6.63 -2.47
CA THR A 7 11.28 -7.14 -1.66
C THR A 7 11.07 -8.63 -1.93
N ASN A 8 11.15 -9.44 -0.88
CA ASN A 8 10.70 -10.83 -0.90
C ASN A 8 9.38 -10.89 -0.11
N PRO A 9 8.24 -11.20 -0.77
CA PRO A 9 6.92 -11.20 -0.13
C PRO A 9 6.69 -12.36 0.84
N GLU A 10 7.46 -13.44 0.74
CA GLU A 10 7.29 -14.64 1.56
C GLU A 10 8.12 -14.59 2.83
N THR A 11 9.37 -14.14 2.72
CA THR A 11 10.35 -14.20 3.83
C THR A 11 10.74 -12.84 4.38
N GLY A 12 10.63 -11.79 3.59
CA GLY A 12 11.16 -10.46 3.88
C GLY A 12 12.68 -10.34 3.74
N GLU A 13 13.38 -11.42 3.37
CA GLU A 13 14.85 -11.43 3.27
C GLU A 13 15.34 -10.88 1.91
N PRO A 14 16.52 -10.30 1.87
CA PRO A 14 17.51 -10.10 2.94
C PRO A 14 17.24 -8.89 3.85
N GLY A 15 16.30 -8.02 3.49
CA GLY A 15 15.98 -6.78 4.19
C GLY A 15 15.65 -6.99 5.67
N LEU A 16 14.92 -8.05 6.00
CA LEU A 16 14.53 -8.36 7.37
C LEU A 16 15.75 -8.59 8.28
N SER A 17 16.73 -9.37 7.82
CA SER A 17 17.97 -9.61 8.56
C SER A 17 18.78 -8.33 8.77
N TYR A 18 18.85 -7.45 7.77
CA TYR A 18 19.55 -6.18 7.88
C TYR A 18 18.86 -5.21 8.86
N ILE A 19 17.54 -5.12 8.79
CA ILE A 19 16.75 -4.29 9.71
C ILE A 19 16.93 -4.78 11.15
N ARG A 20 16.77 -6.09 11.40
CA ARG A 20 16.97 -6.69 12.73
C ARG A 20 18.38 -6.42 13.28
N ALA A 21 19.40 -6.60 12.46
CA ALA A 21 20.78 -6.38 12.87
C ALA A 21 21.06 -4.90 13.21
N ALA A 22 20.44 -3.95 12.51
CA ALA A 22 20.57 -2.53 12.80
C ALA A 22 19.82 -2.15 14.08
N LEU A 23 18.54 -2.49 14.16
CA LEU A 23 17.70 -2.17 15.32
C LEU A 23 18.23 -2.78 16.61
N GLY A 24 18.67 -4.06 16.57
CA GLY A 24 19.30 -4.74 17.72
C GLY A 24 20.61 -4.12 18.20
N ARG A 25 21.20 -3.21 17.43
CA ARG A 25 22.37 -2.40 17.81
C ARG A 25 22.02 -0.94 18.13
N GLY A 26 20.75 -0.62 18.35
CA GLY A 26 20.28 0.74 18.62
C GLY A 26 20.40 1.69 17.43
N LYS A 27 20.56 1.16 16.20
CA LYS A 27 20.65 1.97 14.98
C LYS A 27 19.28 2.11 14.33
N SER A 28 18.81 3.34 14.17
CA SER A 28 17.55 3.63 13.48
C SER A 28 17.60 3.23 12.00
N VAL A 29 16.43 2.90 11.47
CA VAL A 29 16.27 2.40 10.10
C VAL A 29 15.20 3.22 9.37
N ALA A 30 15.50 3.61 8.12
CA ALA A 30 14.55 4.06 7.13
C ALA A 30 14.49 3.00 6.00
N THR A 31 13.30 2.51 5.65
CA THR A 31 13.15 1.46 4.65
C THR A 31 12.01 1.73 3.66
N SER A 32 12.19 1.32 2.42
CA SER A 32 11.13 1.23 1.40
C SER A 32 10.70 -0.22 1.12
N ASN A 33 11.30 -1.19 1.80
CA ASN A 33 11.06 -2.61 1.58
C ASN A 33 9.79 -3.08 2.31
N LYS A 34 8.78 -3.45 1.53
CA LYS A 34 7.48 -3.88 2.03
C LYS A 34 7.54 -5.21 2.79
N GLY A 35 8.35 -6.17 2.31
CA GLY A 35 8.40 -7.52 2.86
C GLY A 35 8.63 -7.58 4.37
N PRO A 36 9.77 -7.04 4.87
CA PRO A 36 10.03 -7.00 6.32
C PRO A 36 8.93 -6.34 7.12
N ILE A 37 8.42 -5.18 6.65
CA ILE A 37 7.42 -4.41 7.39
C ILE A 37 6.08 -5.14 7.41
N ALA A 38 5.61 -5.68 6.28
CA ALA A 38 4.35 -6.41 6.22
C ALA A 38 4.37 -7.65 7.13
N LEU A 39 5.47 -8.43 7.10
CA LEU A 39 5.55 -9.74 7.73
C LEU A 39 5.95 -9.70 9.21
N ARG A 40 6.67 -8.66 9.66
CA ARG A 40 7.26 -8.57 11.01
C ARG A 40 7.04 -7.22 11.68
N PHE A 41 5.92 -6.56 11.37
CA PHE A 41 5.61 -5.20 11.81
C PHE A 41 5.82 -4.98 13.31
N HIS A 42 5.10 -5.70 14.14
CA HIS A 42 5.15 -5.53 15.60
C HIS A 42 6.47 -5.97 16.20
N GLU A 43 7.08 -7.04 15.67
CA GLU A 43 8.41 -7.50 16.08
C GLU A 43 9.45 -6.39 15.88
N LEU A 44 9.48 -5.80 14.68
CA LEU A 44 10.47 -4.77 14.33
C LEU A 44 10.24 -3.46 15.10
N LEU A 45 8.99 -3.07 15.34
CA LEU A 45 8.67 -1.90 16.16
C LEU A 45 9.06 -2.12 17.63
N SER A 46 8.81 -3.31 18.19
CA SER A 46 9.24 -3.67 19.55
C SER A 46 10.74 -3.65 19.66
N LEU A 47 11.45 -4.28 18.72
CA LEU A 47 12.92 -4.31 18.70
C LEU A 47 13.51 -2.89 18.61
N ALA A 48 12.92 -2.00 17.80
CA ALA A 48 13.33 -0.61 17.72
C ALA A 48 13.16 0.10 19.07
N LYS A 49 11.98 -0.03 19.69
CA LYS A 49 11.66 0.58 20.99
C LYS A 49 12.58 0.09 22.11
N GLU A 50 12.82 -1.21 22.21
CA GLU A 50 13.68 -1.84 23.22
C GLU A 50 15.12 -1.37 23.16
N ASN A 51 15.61 -1.01 21.96
CA ASN A 51 16.98 -0.56 21.74
C ASN A 51 17.13 0.95 21.55
N GLY A 52 16.07 1.74 21.84
CA GLY A 52 16.11 3.19 21.70
C GLY A 52 16.29 3.67 20.25
N ALA A 53 15.95 2.84 19.27
CA ALA A 53 16.03 3.13 17.84
C ALA A 53 14.66 3.51 17.27
N ARG A 54 14.67 4.07 16.06
CA ARG A 54 13.44 4.38 15.29
C ARG A 54 13.41 3.54 14.03
N LEU A 55 12.22 3.03 13.69
CA LEU A 55 11.94 2.37 12.43
C LEU A 55 10.95 3.23 11.64
N MET A 56 11.39 3.72 10.48
CA MET A 56 10.60 4.55 9.58
C MET A 56 10.43 3.81 8.25
N TYR A 57 9.22 3.87 7.68
CA TYR A 57 8.83 3.06 6.52
C TYR A 57 7.90 3.80 5.53
N GLU A 58 8.02 5.14 5.45
CA GLU A 58 7.22 5.98 4.53
C GLU A 58 7.26 5.46 3.09
N GLY A 59 8.43 4.98 2.65
CA GLY A 59 8.65 4.47 1.29
C GLY A 59 7.91 3.18 0.93
N THR A 60 7.23 2.52 1.88
CA THR A 60 6.60 1.21 1.65
C THR A 60 5.22 1.29 1.01
N VAL A 61 4.45 2.35 1.27
CA VAL A 61 3.09 2.53 0.73
C VAL A 61 2.95 3.95 0.20
N MET A 62 2.56 4.09 -1.07
CA MET A 62 2.38 5.39 -1.73
C MET A 62 3.62 6.30 -1.57
N ALA A 63 4.80 5.81 -1.93
CA ALA A 63 6.09 6.47 -1.68
C ALA A 63 6.18 7.94 -2.15
N GLY A 64 5.42 8.33 -3.17
CA GLY A 64 5.33 9.73 -3.61
C GLY A 64 4.36 10.61 -2.82
N THR A 65 3.69 10.03 -1.82
CA THR A 65 2.68 10.72 -0.99
C THR A 65 3.08 10.55 0.48
N PRO A 66 3.19 11.63 1.27
CA PRO A 66 3.60 11.54 2.68
C PRO A 66 2.46 10.96 3.55
N LEU A 67 2.19 9.66 3.39
CA LEU A 67 1.02 9.00 3.96
C LEU A 67 1.14 8.79 5.48
N PHE A 68 2.16 8.05 5.92
CA PHE A 68 2.30 7.73 7.36
C PHE A 68 2.60 8.97 8.19
N SER A 69 3.39 9.86 7.65
CA SER A 69 3.79 11.10 8.29
C SER A 69 2.68 12.16 8.38
N ALA A 70 1.70 12.11 7.49
CA ALA A 70 0.55 13.01 7.53
C ALA A 70 -0.63 12.34 8.27
N ALA A 71 -0.96 11.09 7.93
CA ALA A 71 -2.09 10.40 8.52
C ALA A 71 -1.86 10.03 9.99
N GLY A 72 -0.66 9.55 10.37
CA GLY A 72 -0.36 9.15 11.74
C GLY A 72 -0.62 10.30 12.74
N PRO A 73 0.06 11.43 12.63
CA PRO A 73 -0.22 12.60 13.46
C PRO A 73 -1.61 13.19 13.23
N GLY A 74 -2.12 13.16 12.00
CA GLY A 74 -3.42 13.72 11.65
C GLY A 74 -4.62 12.99 12.28
N PHE A 75 -4.45 11.74 12.67
CA PHE A 75 -5.49 10.94 13.32
C PHE A 75 -5.33 10.85 14.85
N LEU A 76 -4.43 11.64 15.46
CA LEU A 76 -4.33 11.68 16.91
C LEU A 76 -5.66 12.12 17.54
N GLY A 77 -6.23 11.25 18.39
CA GLY A 77 -7.54 11.48 19.03
C GLY A 77 -8.74 11.00 18.21
N ALA A 78 -8.54 10.40 17.04
CA ALA A 78 -9.56 9.72 16.26
C ALA A 78 -9.21 8.25 16.05
N ASP A 79 -10.23 7.38 15.99
CA ASP A 79 -10.06 5.99 15.65
C ASP A 79 -10.27 5.79 14.14
N VAL A 80 -9.28 5.22 13.46
CA VAL A 80 -9.45 4.77 12.09
C VAL A 80 -10.27 3.47 12.11
N LEU A 81 -11.42 3.47 11.45
CA LEU A 81 -12.37 2.34 11.42
C LEU A 81 -12.14 1.41 10.24
N SER A 82 -11.76 1.98 9.09
CA SER A 82 -11.50 1.22 7.86
C SER A 82 -10.65 2.02 6.90
N PHE A 83 -10.12 1.35 5.89
CA PHE A 83 -9.59 1.99 4.70
C PHE A 83 -10.03 1.28 3.41
N GLU A 84 -10.05 2.04 2.32
CA GLU A 84 -10.10 1.56 0.94
C GLU A 84 -9.02 2.27 0.13
N GLY A 85 -8.24 1.53 -0.68
CA GLY A 85 -7.12 2.11 -1.42
C GLY A 85 -6.92 1.50 -2.80
N VAL A 86 -6.58 2.35 -3.76
CA VAL A 86 -5.97 2.00 -5.05
C VAL A 86 -4.46 2.18 -4.88
N LEU A 87 -3.73 1.10 -4.66
CA LEU A 87 -2.35 1.14 -4.18
C LEU A 87 -1.33 0.59 -5.18
N ASN A 88 -1.78 0.24 -6.40
CA ASN A 88 -0.91 -0.25 -7.47
C ASN A 88 -1.12 0.56 -8.75
N GLY A 89 -0.09 1.30 -9.14
CA GLY A 89 -0.14 2.20 -10.30
C GLY A 89 -0.24 1.44 -11.62
N THR A 90 0.44 0.32 -11.77
CA THR A 90 0.41 -0.54 -12.97
C THR A 90 -1.01 -1.03 -13.24
N CYS A 91 -1.64 -1.62 -12.23
CA CYS A 91 -3.03 -2.10 -12.34
C CYS A 91 -3.99 -0.94 -12.65
N ASN A 92 -3.83 0.21 -11.98
CA ASN A 92 -4.69 1.37 -12.24
C ASN A 92 -4.56 1.85 -13.69
N TYR A 93 -3.33 1.98 -14.19
CA TYR A 93 -3.06 2.36 -15.58
C TYR A 93 -3.71 1.38 -16.57
N MET A 94 -3.49 0.06 -16.39
CA MET A 94 -4.04 -0.95 -17.27
C MET A 94 -5.57 -0.91 -17.32
N ILE A 95 -6.23 -0.78 -16.17
CA ILE A 95 -7.70 -0.66 -16.09
C ILE A 95 -8.19 0.60 -16.84
N GLU A 96 -7.51 1.74 -16.71
CA GLU A 96 -7.85 2.95 -17.47
C GLU A 96 -7.68 2.77 -18.98
N ARG A 97 -6.65 2.05 -19.43
CA ARG A 97 -6.47 1.71 -20.84
C ARG A 97 -7.57 0.77 -21.36
N MET A 98 -7.94 -0.23 -20.56
CA MET A 98 -9.06 -1.13 -20.90
C MET A 98 -10.40 -0.39 -20.98
N LYS A 99 -10.61 0.63 -20.15
CA LYS A 99 -11.78 1.50 -20.21
C LYS A 99 -11.91 2.22 -21.55
N THR A 100 -10.79 2.56 -22.19
CA THR A 100 -10.75 3.20 -23.52
C THR A 100 -10.76 2.20 -24.69
N GLY A 101 -10.94 0.91 -24.40
CA GLY A 101 -11.09 -0.15 -25.40
C GLY A 101 -9.86 -0.99 -25.68
N ALA A 102 -8.74 -0.79 -24.98
CA ALA A 102 -7.57 -1.67 -25.10
C ALA A 102 -7.90 -3.07 -24.57
N THR A 103 -7.33 -4.10 -25.20
CA THR A 103 -7.33 -5.46 -24.61
C THR A 103 -6.41 -5.49 -23.39
N PHE A 104 -6.53 -6.53 -22.56
CA PHE A 104 -5.64 -6.72 -21.41
C PHE A 104 -4.16 -6.76 -21.84
N ASP A 105 -3.84 -7.56 -22.86
CA ASP A 105 -2.47 -7.72 -23.38
C ASP A 105 -1.94 -6.42 -24.00
N ALA A 106 -2.78 -5.66 -24.70
CA ALA A 106 -2.39 -4.37 -25.24
C ALA A 106 -2.09 -3.36 -24.14
N ALA A 107 -2.93 -3.31 -23.10
CA ALA A 107 -2.71 -2.44 -21.94
C ALA A 107 -1.45 -2.81 -21.16
N LEU A 108 -1.14 -4.11 -21.03
CA LEU A 108 0.09 -4.60 -20.41
C LEU A 108 1.32 -4.22 -21.23
N SER A 109 1.30 -4.47 -22.55
CA SER A 109 2.41 -4.14 -23.45
C SER A 109 2.72 -2.65 -23.44
N GLU A 110 1.69 -1.81 -23.40
CA GLU A 110 1.83 -0.36 -23.29
C GLU A 110 2.42 0.02 -21.93
N ALA A 111 1.93 -0.55 -20.83
CA ALA A 111 2.46 -0.31 -19.48
C ALA A 111 3.95 -0.69 -19.37
N GLN A 112 4.38 -1.77 -20.03
CA GLN A 112 5.78 -2.17 -20.09
C GLN A 112 6.63 -1.19 -20.92
N THR A 113 6.10 -0.73 -22.07
CA THR A 113 6.79 0.23 -22.93
C THR A 113 7.00 1.57 -22.24
N GLU A 114 5.99 2.04 -21.48
CA GLU A 114 6.05 3.26 -20.69
C GLU A 114 6.84 3.12 -19.37
N GLY A 115 7.31 1.91 -19.04
CA GLY A 115 8.07 1.64 -17.84
C GLY A 115 7.24 1.59 -16.55
N TYR A 116 5.91 1.46 -16.66
CA TYR A 116 5.01 1.29 -15.52
C TYR A 116 4.91 -0.15 -15.04
N ALA A 117 5.12 -1.12 -15.93
CA ALA A 117 5.18 -2.53 -15.62
C ALA A 117 6.58 -3.10 -15.90
N GLU A 118 7.05 -3.97 -15.01
CA GLU A 118 8.27 -4.75 -15.20
C GLU A 118 8.06 -5.86 -16.26
N ALA A 119 9.15 -6.48 -16.70
CA ALA A 119 9.08 -7.62 -17.64
C ALA A 119 8.26 -8.80 -17.07
N GLU A 120 8.36 -9.02 -15.76
CA GLU A 120 7.60 -10.04 -15.01
C GLU A 120 6.67 -9.36 -14.00
N PRO A 121 5.49 -8.87 -14.43
CA PRO A 121 4.61 -8.05 -13.62
C PRO A 121 3.67 -8.87 -12.72
N GLY A 122 3.88 -10.17 -12.56
CA GLY A 122 2.97 -11.07 -11.83
C GLY A 122 2.58 -10.58 -10.45
N ASN A 123 3.54 -10.10 -9.66
CA ASN A 123 3.26 -9.57 -8.30
C ASN A 123 2.28 -8.40 -8.29
N ASP A 124 2.30 -7.56 -9.32
CA ASP A 124 1.35 -6.46 -9.48
C ASP A 124 -0.01 -6.98 -9.94
N LEU A 125 -0.03 -7.76 -11.03
CA LEU A 125 -1.26 -8.21 -11.69
C LEU A 125 -2.06 -9.20 -10.84
N ASP A 126 -1.38 -10.06 -10.08
CA ASP A 126 -2.00 -11.02 -9.16
C ASP A 126 -2.40 -10.36 -7.83
N GLY A 127 -2.01 -9.11 -7.58
CA GLY A 127 -2.41 -8.31 -6.41
C GLY A 127 -1.51 -8.45 -5.18
N TRP A 128 -0.40 -9.20 -5.25
CA TRP A 128 0.47 -9.45 -4.09
C TRP A 128 1.21 -8.20 -3.59
N ASP A 129 1.66 -7.31 -4.49
CA ASP A 129 2.22 -6.00 -4.11
C ASP A 129 1.19 -5.18 -3.30
N THR A 130 -0.05 -5.18 -3.78
CA THR A 130 -1.17 -4.50 -3.11
C THR A 130 -1.50 -5.15 -1.76
N ALA A 131 -1.40 -6.49 -1.66
CA ALA A 131 -1.64 -7.23 -0.43
C ALA A 131 -0.62 -6.86 0.66
N LEU A 132 0.67 -6.81 0.35
CA LEU A 132 1.69 -6.36 1.31
C LEU A 132 1.43 -4.94 1.82
N LYS A 133 1.04 -4.03 0.93
CA LYS A 133 0.68 -2.64 1.31
C LYS A 133 -0.54 -2.62 2.22
N ALA A 134 -1.57 -3.43 1.92
CA ALA A 134 -2.76 -3.55 2.76
C ALA A 134 -2.46 -4.11 4.15
N MET A 135 -1.55 -5.09 4.25
CA MET A 135 -1.08 -5.62 5.54
C MET A 135 -0.39 -4.54 6.38
N ILE A 136 0.49 -3.74 5.76
CA ILE A 136 1.18 -2.64 6.44
C ILE A 136 0.16 -1.62 6.97
N LEU A 137 -0.80 -1.21 6.14
CA LEU A 137 -1.84 -0.26 6.53
C LEU A 137 -2.73 -0.77 7.66
N ALA A 138 -3.16 -2.04 7.60
CA ALA A 138 -4.00 -2.65 8.62
C ALA A 138 -3.29 -2.70 9.98
N GLN A 139 -2.00 -3.05 10.00
CA GLN A 139 -1.18 -3.08 11.21
C GLN A 139 -0.88 -1.66 11.73
N SER A 140 -0.65 -0.69 10.82
CA SER A 140 -0.31 0.69 11.22
C SER A 140 -1.50 1.48 11.75
N PHE A 141 -2.70 1.31 11.18
CA PHE A 141 -3.84 2.21 11.43
C PHE A 141 -5.05 1.54 12.08
N LEU A 142 -5.24 0.22 11.90
CA LEU A 142 -6.45 -0.47 12.37
C LEU A 142 -6.22 -1.32 13.62
N GLY A 143 -4.99 -1.35 14.14
CA GLY A 143 -4.67 -2.16 15.32
C GLY A 143 -4.69 -3.67 15.07
N TYR A 144 -4.46 -4.09 13.83
CA TYR A 144 -4.32 -5.51 13.52
C TYR A 144 -3.14 -6.13 14.25
N PRO A 145 -3.25 -7.37 14.76
CA PRO A 145 -2.11 -8.14 15.22
C PRO A 145 -1.20 -8.49 14.03
N SER A 146 -0.11 -9.21 14.27
CA SER A 146 0.70 -9.73 13.18
C SER A 146 -0.16 -10.55 12.21
N VAL A 147 -0.05 -10.23 10.92
CA VAL A 147 -0.78 -10.86 9.83
C VAL A 147 0.19 -11.55 8.88
N SER A 148 -0.32 -12.55 8.17
CA SER A 148 0.39 -13.28 7.11
C SER A 148 -0.31 -13.07 5.77
N LEU A 149 0.35 -13.43 4.66
CA LEU A 149 -0.29 -13.40 3.34
C LEU A 149 -1.54 -14.29 3.27
N GLY A 150 -1.59 -15.39 4.04
CA GLY A 150 -2.76 -16.25 4.12
C GLY A 150 -3.98 -15.63 4.82
N ASP A 151 -3.81 -14.49 5.48
CA ASP A 151 -4.91 -13.73 6.10
C ASP A 151 -5.51 -12.68 5.14
N VAL A 152 -4.97 -12.55 3.93
CA VAL A 152 -5.42 -11.63 2.89
C VAL A 152 -6.18 -12.39 1.81
N ASP A 153 -7.39 -11.93 1.52
CA ASP A 153 -8.20 -12.44 0.40
C ASP A 153 -7.80 -11.67 -0.87
N VAL A 154 -7.03 -12.33 -1.74
CA VAL A 154 -6.40 -11.68 -2.90
C VAL A 154 -7.00 -12.20 -4.20
N GLU A 155 -7.48 -11.26 -5.01
CA GLU A 155 -7.87 -11.45 -6.40
C GLU A 155 -7.23 -10.34 -7.24
N GLY A 156 -6.34 -10.72 -8.16
CA GLY A 156 -5.68 -9.78 -9.07
C GLY A 156 -6.58 -9.32 -10.22
N ILE A 157 -5.97 -8.63 -11.19
CA ILE A 157 -6.69 -8.09 -12.36
C ILE A 157 -6.69 -9.02 -13.58
N CYS A 158 -5.98 -10.16 -13.52
CA CYS A 158 -5.83 -11.08 -14.67
C CYS A 158 -7.16 -11.61 -15.23
N GLY A 159 -8.21 -11.68 -14.41
CA GLY A 159 -9.56 -12.08 -14.82
C GLY A 159 -10.42 -10.95 -15.39
N LEU A 160 -9.94 -9.70 -15.41
CA LEU A 160 -10.71 -8.58 -15.94
C LEU A 160 -10.79 -8.59 -17.46
N THR A 161 -11.98 -8.31 -17.98
CA THR A 161 -12.22 -8.12 -19.40
C THR A 161 -12.48 -6.65 -19.73
N PRO A 162 -12.11 -6.17 -20.94
CA PRO A 162 -12.44 -4.82 -21.40
C PRO A 162 -13.96 -4.54 -21.35
N GLY A 163 -14.78 -5.55 -21.61
CA GLY A 163 -16.24 -5.45 -21.53
C GLY A 163 -16.71 -5.12 -20.11
N ALA A 164 -16.22 -5.81 -19.09
CA ALA A 164 -16.57 -5.54 -17.70
C ALA A 164 -16.17 -4.12 -17.28
N VAL A 165 -14.98 -3.64 -17.69
CA VAL A 165 -14.51 -2.29 -17.40
C VAL A 165 -15.34 -1.23 -18.11
N SER A 166 -15.66 -1.44 -19.40
CA SER A 166 -16.54 -0.54 -20.18
C SER A 166 -17.96 -0.47 -19.62
N ASP A 167 -18.52 -1.59 -19.20
CA ASP A 167 -19.87 -1.62 -18.63
C ASP A 167 -19.94 -0.92 -17.27
N ALA A 168 -18.88 -1.00 -16.47
CA ALA A 168 -18.76 -0.21 -15.25
C ALA A 168 -18.79 1.30 -15.54
N ALA A 169 -18.09 1.75 -16.60
CA ALA A 169 -18.09 3.15 -17.02
C ALA A 169 -19.49 3.59 -17.48
N LYS A 170 -20.22 2.76 -18.27
CA LYS A 170 -21.61 3.03 -18.69
C LYS A 170 -22.59 3.12 -17.52
N ARG A 171 -22.31 2.41 -16.42
CA ARG A 171 -23.10 2.45 -15.19
C ARG A 171 -22.77 3.66 -14.30
N GLY A 172 -21.95 4.59 -14.76
CA GLY A 172 -21.57 5.79 -14.02
C GLY A 172 -20.55 5.54 -12.90
N GLY A 173 -19.64 4.57 -13.08
CA GLY A 173 -18.59 4.28 -12.10
C GLY A 173 -17.31 3.79 -12.76
N ALA A 174 -16.46 3.14 -11.98
CA ALA A 174 -15.21 2.56 -12.43
C ALA A 174 -14.95 1.21 -11.76
N ILE A 175 -14.20 0.33 -12.42
CA ILE A 175 -13.53 -0.79 -11.74
C ILE A 175 -12.16 -0.29 -11.27
N ARG A 176 -11.79 -0.66 -10.04
CA ARG A 176 -10.46 -0.44 -9.47
C ARG A 176 -10.01 -1.69 -8.71
N LEU A 177 -8.71 -1.96 -8.68
CA LEU A 177 -8.12 -2.92 -7.76
C LEU A 177 -8.10 -2.28 -6.37
N ILE A 178 -9.04 -2.67 -5.51
CA ILE A 178 -9.25 -2.09 -4.19
C ILE A 178 -8.62 -2.98 -3.11
N ALA A 179 -7.67 -2.40 -2.36
CA ALA A 179 -7.25 -2.91 -1.07
C ALA A 179 -8.20 -2.37 0.00
N SER A 180 -8.70 -3.21 0.89
CA SER A 180 -9.57 -2.77 1.98
C SER A 180 -9.38 -3.60 3.24
N ALA A 181 -9.58 -2.96 4.39
CA ALA A 181 -9.71 -3.63 5.67
C ALA A 181 -10.57 -2.78 6.62
N GLU A 182 -11.17 -3.45 7.61
CA GLU A 182 -11.94 -2.82 8.68
C GLU A 182 -11.27 -3.12 10.04
N ARG A 183 -11.39 -2.20 10.98
CA ARG A 183 -10.89 -2.41 12.36
C ARG A 183 -11.52 -3.66 12.96
N PRO A 184 -10.72 -4.55 13.59
CA PRO A 184 -11.26 -5.72 14.28
C PRO A 184 -12.23 -5.29 15.39
N ARG A 185 -13.43 -5.86 15.42
CA ARG A 185 -14.39 -5.59 16.49
C ARG A 185 -13.94 -6.30 17.76
N THR A 186 -13.93 -5.60 18.89
CA THR A 186 -13.63 -6.17 20.21
C THR A 186 -14.58 -7.31 20.51
N GLY A 187 -14.05 -8.48 20.86
CA GLY A 187 -14.86 -9.68 21.15
C GLY A 187 -15.35 -10.44 19.92
N ALA A 188 -15.02 -10.02 18.69
CA ALA A 188 -15.33 -10.80 17.52
C ALA A 188 -14.44 -12.04 17.43
N THR A 189 -15.06 -13.21 17.22
CA THR A 189 -14.34 -14.48 16.98
C THR A 189 -13.87 -14.63 15.55
N ALA A 190 -14.40 -13.82 14.63
CA ALA A 190 -14.01 -13.82 13.22
C ALA A 190 -12.67 -13.09 13.04
N ARG A 191 -11.74 -13.69 12.30
CA ARG A 191 -10.51 -13.02 11.89
C ARG A 191 -10.85 -11.79 11.05
N PRO A 192 -10.22 -10.64 11.33
CA PRO A 192 -10.38 -9.46 10.51
C PRO A 192 -9.92 -9.77 9.07
N ARG A 193 -10.69 -9.31 8.08
CA ARG A 193 -10.39 -9.59 6.68
C ARG A 193 -9.69 -8.40 6.03
N ILE A 194 -8.50 -8.65 5.54
CA ILE A 194 -7.86 -7.78 4.55
C ILE A 194 -8.24 -8.34 3.18
N SER A 195 -8.66 -7.49 2.26
CA SER A 195 -9.09 -7.88 0.93
C SER A 195 -8.41 -7.02 -0.14
N VAL A 196 -8.00 -7.66 -1.22
CA VAL A 196 -7.49 -7.03 -2.44
C VAL A 196 -8.24 -7.64 -3.61
N ARG A 197 -9.08 -6.84 -4.30
CA ARG A 197 -9.83 -7.35 -5.44
C ARG A 197 -10.33 -6.26 -6.37
N PRO A 198 -10.57 -6.56 -7.64
CA PRO A 198 -11.30 -5.66 -8.53
C PRO A 198 -12.71 -5.39 -7.99
N ARG A 199 -13.08 -4.12 -7.87
CA ARG A 199 -14.41 -3.71 -7.39
C ARG A 199 -14.96 -2.59 -8.26
N PHE A 200 -16.27 -2.65 -8.49
CA PHE A 200 -17.03 -1.51 -9.00
C PHE A 200 -17.17 -0.47 -7.87
N ILE A 201 -16.82 0.78 -8.18
CA ILE A 201 -17.04 1.94 -7.32
C ILE A 201 -17.82 3.02 -8.09
N GLY A 202 -18.79 3.68 -7.44
CA GLY A 202 -19.58 4.74 -8.04
C GLY A 202 -18.77 5.99 -8.34
N ALA A 203 -19.25 6.85 -9.22
CA ALA A 203 -18.54 8.08 -9.63
C ALA A 203 -18.33 9.08 -8.48
N ASP A 204 -19.16 9.01 -7.45
CA ASP A 204 -19.07 9.79 -6.22
C ASP A 204 -17.96 9.34 -5.26
N HIS A 205 -17.42 8.13 -5.47
CA HIS A 205 -16.33 7.61 -4.64
C HIS A 205 -15.01 8.34 -4.96
N PRO A 206 -14.25 8.83 -3.97
CA PRO A 206 -13.01 9.59 -4.21
C PRO A 206 -11.97 8.88 -5.08
N LEU A 207 -11.94 7.54 -5.06
CA LEU A 207 -10.99 6.73 -5.84
C LEU A 207 -11.47 6.44 -7.27
N ALA A 208 -12.69 6.81 -7.67
CA ALA A 208 -13.23 6.47 -8.99
C ALA A 208 -12.50 7.18 -10.13
N SER A 209 -12.03 8.41 -9.90
CA SER A 209 -11.44 9.30 -10.91
C SER A 209 -9.91 9.36 -10.87
N LEU A 210 -9.23 8.41 -10.22
CA LEU A 210 -7.77 8.38 -10.17
C LEU A 210 -7.17 8.16 -11.57
N PRO A 211 -6.36 9.10 -12.10
CA PRO A 211 -5.85 9.01 -13.47
C PRO A 211 -4.56 8.19 -13.54
N GLY A 212 -4.34 7.50 -14.65
CA GLY A 212 -3.07 6.86 -14.99
C GLY A 212 -2.53 5.95 -13.89
N THR A 213 -1.32 6.23 -13.42
CA THR A 213 -0.64 5.47 -12.36
C THR A 213 -0.88 6.03 -10.96
N ALA A 214 -1.79 7.01 -10.80
CA ALA A 214 -2.07 7.61 -9.50
C ALA A 214 -2.58 6.57 -8.50
N ASN A 215 -2.15 6.73 -7.24
CA ASN A 215 -2.65 5.98 -6.11
C ASN A 215 -3.55 6.86 -5.23
N GLY A 216 -4.40 6.22 -4.46
CA GLY A 216 -5.24 6.91 -3.49
C GLY A 216 -5.71 5.97 -2.40
N ILE A 217 -5.96 6.55 -1.23
CA ILE A 217 -6.51 5.85 -0.08
C ILE A 217 -7.53 6.73 0.63
N VAL A 218 -8.64 6.14 1.02
CA VAL A 218 -9.67 6.74 1.86
C VAL A 218 -9.67 6.03 3.20
N PHE A 219 -9.45 6.78 4.27
CA PHE A 219 -9.66 6.30 5.63
C PHE A 219 -11.03 6.76 6.12
N SER A 220 -11.78 5.86 6.74
CA SER A 220 -12.98 6.20 7.49
C SER A 220 -12.65 6.23 8.98
N THR A 221 -13.01 7.31 9.66
CA THR A 221 -12.76 7.50 11.08
C THR A 221 -14.06 7.69 11.85
N ASP A 222 -14.00 7.51 13.15
CA ASP A 222 -15.14 7.72 14.06
C ASP A 222 -15.49 9.21 14.23
N THR A 223 -14.50 10.11 14.12
CA THR A 223 -14.65 11.52 14.46
C THR A 223 -14.63 12.44 13.24
N THR A 224 -13.69 12.23 12.30
CA THR A 224 -13.49 13.18 11.18
C THR A 224 -14.17 12.71 9.89
N GLY A 225 -14.89 11.58 9.92
CA GLY A 225 -15.51 11.00 8.73
C GLY A 225 -14.48 10.41 7.77
N GLN A 226 -14.61 10.70 6.49
CA GLN A 226 -13.69 10.21 5.47
C GLN A 226 -12.56 11.21 5.20
N VAL A 227 -11.32 10.72 5.22
CA VAL A 227 -10.12 11.46 4.84
C VAL A 227 -9.45 10.75 3.67
N CYS A 228 -9.19 11.48 2.58
CA CYS A 228 -8.62 10.94 1.36
C CYS A 228 -7.22 11.49 1.12
N PHE A 229 -6.27 10.61 0.81
CA PHE A 229 -4.94 10.95 0.30
C PHE A 229 -4.81 10.45 -1.12
N THR A 230 -4.37 11.30 -2.03
CA THR A 230 -4.10 10.94 -3.42
C THR A 230 -2.75 11.48 -3.87
N GLY A 231 -2.07 10.74 -4.73
CA GLY A 231 -0.77 11.16 -5.25
C GLY A 231 -0.04 10.07 -6.00
N LEU A 232 1.25 10.24 -6.19
CA LEU A 232 2.09 9.23 -6.83
C LEU A 232 2.35 8.08 -5.87
N GLY A 233 2.16 6.86 -6.37
CA GLY A 233 2.28 5.64 -5.55
C GLY A 233 3.68 5.04 -5.55
N ALA A 234 4.48 5.29 -6.59
CA ALA A 234 5.79 4.68 -6.81
C ALA A 234 6.66 5.57 -7.69
N GLY A 235 7.91 5.14 -7.89
CA GLY A 235 8.91 5.80 -8.72
C GLY A 235 10.23 5.96 -7.97
N GLY A 236 11.35 5.92 -8.67
CA GLY A 236 12.69 6.04 -8.08
C GLY A 236 12.86 7.34 -7.29
N PRO A 237 12.61 8.53 -7.89
CA PRO A 237 12.70 9.80 -7.18
C PRO A 237 11.76 9.90 -5.98
N GLN A 238 10.54 9.38 -6.09
CA GLN A 238 9.52 9.38 -5.04
C GLN A 238 9.95 8.52 -3.84
N THR A 239 10.44 7.32 -4.11
CA THR A 239 10.94 6.42 -3.07
C THR A 239 12.20 6.98 -2.40
N ALA A 240 13.11 7.57 -3.17
CA ALA A 240 14.28 8.25 -2.62
C ALA A 240 13.90 9.44 -1.72
N PHE A 241 12.88 10.22 -2.13
CA PHE A 241 12.35 11.31 -1.30
C PHE A 241 11.77 10.80 0.02
N ALA A 242 10.97 9.72 0.01
CA ALA A 242 10.40 9.13 1.20
C ALA A 242 11.50 8.64 2.18
N LEU A 243 12.52 7.96 1.67
CA LEU A 243 13.68 7.52 2.47
C LEU A 243 14.45 8.72 3.06
N LEU A 244 14.72 9.75 2.23
CA LEU A 244 15.42 10.95 2.70
C LEU A 244 14.63 11.66 3.80
N ARG A 245 13.32 11.78 3.64
CA ARG A 245 12.43 12.36 4.64
C ARG A 245 12.48 11.59 5.96
N ASP A 246 12.40 10.26 5.90
CA ASP A 246 12.53 9.40 7.07
C ASP A 246 13.89 9.56 7.77
N ILE A 247 14.98 9.69 6.99
CA ILE A 247 16.33 9.95 7.53
C ILE A 247 16.40 11.32 8.23
N ILE A 248 15.82 12.37 7.63
CA ILE A 248 15.76 13.71 8.22
C ILE A 248 14.98 13.67 9.54
N ASP A 249 13.83 13.00 9.59
CA ASP A 249 13.04 12.83 10.80
C ASP A 249 13.83 12.08 11.89
N ILE A 250 14.47 10.95 11.54
CA ILE A 250 15.34 10.19 12.45
C ILE A 250 16.45 11.07 13.03
N SER A 251 17.04 11.96 12.24
CA SER A 251 18.15 12.83 12.67
C SER A 251 17.72 13.94 13.65
N GLY A 252 16.41 14.11 13.88
CA GLY A 252 15.86 15.18 14.71
C GLY A 252 15.88 16.57 14.04
N ASN A 253 16.21 16.64 12.76
CA ASN A 253 16.25 17.89 11.97
C ASN A 253 14.92 18.18 11.25
N ALA A 254 13.85 17.43 11.54
CA ALA A 254 12.53 17.75 11.04
C ALA A 254 12.08 19.09 11.65
N ARG A 255 11.77 20.05 10.77
CA ARG A 255 11.30 21.41 11.14
C ARG A 255 9.83 21.39 11.52
#